data_e0dfee35bc4be4230b1bd840f0d75aa1
#
_entry.id   e0dfee35bc4be4230b1bd840f0d75aa1
#
_cell.length_a   1.000
_cell.length_b   1.000
_cell.length_c   1.000
_cell.angle_alpha   90.00
_cell.angle_beta   90.00
_cell.angle_gamma   90.00
#
_symmetry.space_group_name_H-M   'P 1'
#
loop_
_entity.id
_entity.type
_entity.pdbx_description
1 polymer ?
#
loop_
_entity_poly.entity_id
_entity_poly.type
_entity_poly.pdbx_seq_one_letter_code
_entity_poly.pdbx_strand_id
1 'polypeptide(L)'
;GSSLDSKFNEAHIIAITAAIIEYRASQGFNGPLFIGRDTHALSEPAWRTALEVLAAAGIDTRIDSRGSYTPTPAVSVAILGANGAPGNLRTEGDGLADGIVVTPSHNPPRDGGFKYNPPHGGPADTDATGWIAARANELLDSGEWKNVPRVTGSELLHDPNIKPFDYLDYYVSQLDQVIDIEAIRKAGVRIGADPLGGASIDYWAAIGEHYGLDLTVVNPEVDPAWPFMTLDWDGKIRMDCSSPYAMASLRQAMTPDAEGNTPYDIATGNDADSDRHGIVTPDGLMNPNHFLAVAIEYLFTHRPGWGENCAVGKTLVSSSLID
;
A
#
# COMPACT_ATOMS: atom_id res chain seq x y z
N GLY A 1 9.61 12.98 -0.44
CA GLY A 1 10.18 14.31 -0.77
C GLY A 1 9.38 15.02 -1.83
N SER A 2 9.35 16.36 -1.77
CA SER A 2 8.52 17.23 -2.61
C SER A 2 9.32 18.08 -3.61
N SER A 3 10.58 17.76 -3.83
CA SER A 3 11.47 18.52 -4.74
C SER A 3 12.30 17.57 -5.59
N LEU A 4 12.11 17.63 -6.91
CA LEU A 4 12.93 16.91 -7.88
C LEU A 4 14.39 17.40 -7.88
N ASP A 5 14.63 18.66 -7.55
CA ASP A 5 15.96 19.22 -7.58
C ASP A 5 16.84 18.78 -6.41
N SER A 6 16.24 18.53 -5.23
CA SER A 6 17.03 18.39 -4.00
C SER A 6 16.60 17.28 -3.04
N LYS A 7 15.43 16.64 -3.25
CA LYS A 7 14.88 15.72 -2.23
C LYS A 7 14.36 14.38 -2.76
N PHE A 8 13.89 14.32 -3.99
CA PHE A 8 13.35 13.10 -4.58
C PHE A 8 13.64 13.09 -6.09
N ASN A 9 14.83 12.66 -6.45
CA ASN A 9 15.28 12.55 -7.83
C ASN A 9 16.04 11.25 -8.05
N GLU A 10 16.48 11.02 -9.27
CA GLU A 10 17.16 9.78 -9.68
C GLU A 10 18.35 9.43 -8.77
N ALA A 11 19.18 10.42 -8.37
CA ALA A 11 20.33 10.18 -7.50
C ALA A 11 19.90 9.60 -6.13
N HIS A 12 18.79 10.14 -5.55
CA HIS A 12 18.25 9.63 -4.29
C HIS A 12 17.72 8.22 -4.44
N ILE A 13 17.03 7.90 -5.56
CA ILE A 13 16.50 6.55 -5.80
C ILE A 13 17.63 5.54 -5.99
N ILE A 14 18.67 5.89 -6.72
CA ILE A 14 19.86 5.04 -6.88
C ILE A 14 20.48 4.77 -5.50
N ALA A 15 20.73 5.82 -4.73
CA ALA A 15 21.40 5.72 -3.43
C ALA A 15 20.59 4.89 -2.43
N ILE A 16 19.26 5.13 -2.31
CA ILE A 16 18.41 4.39 -1.38
C ILE A 16 18.25 2.93 -1.80
N THR A 17 18.14 2.64 -3.10
CA THR A 17 18.05 1.27 -3.59
C THR A 17 19.34 0.51 -3.33
N ALA A 18 20.51 1.12 -3.58
CA ALA A 18 21.80 0.53 -3.25
C ALA A 18 21.94 0.27 -1.74
N ALA A 19 21.54 1.24 -0.90
CA ALA A 19 21.55 1.08 0.55
C ALA A 19 20.63 -0.07 1.03
N ILE A 20 19.45 -0.24 0.42
CA ILE A 20 18.56 -1.38 0.71
C ILE A 20 19.22 -2.70 0.33
N ILE A 21 19.89 -2.78 -0.82
CA ILE A 21 20.61 -3.99 -1.24
C ILE A 21 21.70 -4.35 -0.22
N GLU A 22 22.50 -3.37 0.22
CA GLU A 22 23.52 -3.57 1.24
C GLU A 22 22.87 -3.98 2.60
N TYR A 23 21.77 -3.35 2.99
CA TYR A 23 21.02 -3.72 4.19
C TYR A 23 20.53 -5.16 4.13
N ARG A 24 19.87 -5.57 3.04
CA ARG A 24 19.45 -6.97 2.80
C ARG A 24 20.60 -7.95 2.98
N ALA A 25 21.75 -7.67 2.37
CA ALA A 25 22.94 -8.50 2.47
C ALA A 25 23.44 -8.60 3.93
N SER A 26 23.43 -7.50 4.68
CA SER A 26 23.83 -7.47 6.09
C SER A 26 22.91 -8.27 7.00
N GLN A 27 21.62 -8.36 6.65
CA GLN A 27 20.61 -9.13 7.39
C GLN A 27 20.49 -10.58 6.91
N GLY A 28 21.17 -10.96 5.82
CA GLY A 28 21.07 -12.29 5.22
C GLY A 28 19.76 -12.51 4.44
N PHE A 29 19.03 -11.44 4.06
CA PHE A 29 17.82 -11.56 3.24
C PHE A 29 18.20 -11.82 1.79
N ASN A 30 17.96 -13.02 1.33
CA ASN A 30 18.37 -13.50 -0.01
C ASN A 30 17.22 -14.11 -0.83
N GLY A 31 15.98 -13.98 -0.36
CA GLY A 31 14.78 -14.35 -1.10
C GLY A 31 14.36 -13.28 -2.10
N PRO A 32 13.21 -13.44 -2.76
CA PRO A 32 12.69 -12.47 -3.72
C PRO A 32 12.38 -11.10 -3.06
N LEU A 33 12.61 -10.03 -3.81
CA LEU A 33 12.20 -8.69 -3.45
C LEU A 33 10.92 -8.34 -4.23
N PHE A 34 9.85 -8.04 -3.51
CA PHE A 34 8.58 -7.58 -4.08
C PHE A 34 8.57 -6.06 -4.20
N ILE A 35 8.24 -5.52 -5.38
CA ILE A 35 8.19 -4.07 -5.56
C ILE A 35 6.88 -3.62 -6.20
N GLY A 36 6.20 -2.70 -5.53
CA GLY A 36 4.98 -2.05 -6.00
C GLY A 36 5.14 -0.54 -6.15
N ARG A 37 4.19 0.08 -6.84
CA ARG A 37 4.08 1.53 -6.97
C ARG A 37 2.64 1.99 -6.95
N ASP A 38 2.42 3.21 -6.46
CA ASP A 38 1.13 3.87 -6.50
C ASP A 38 0.95 4.75 -7.75
N THR A 39 -0.10 5.57 -7.76
CA THR A 39 -0.53 6.40 -8.89
C THR A 39 0.12 7.79 -8.95
N HIS A 40 1.02 8.15 -8.00
CA HIS A 40 1.72 9.43 -8.05
C HIS A 40 2.65 9.52 -9.26
N ALA A 41 2.75 10.71 -9.84
CA ALA A 41 3.56 10.97 -11.05
C ALA A 41 5.04 10.57 -10.88
N LEU A 42 5.60 10.73 -9.67
CA LEU A 42 6.99 10.38 -9.38
C LEU A 42 7.22 8.90 -9.08
N SER A 43 6.14 8.13 -8.85
CA SER A 43 6.27 6.71 -8.49
C SER A 43 6.75 5.85 -9.65
N GLU A 44 6.26 6.07 -10.86
CA GLU A 44 6.70 5.32 -12.05
C GLU A 44 8.21 5.52 -12.36
N PRO A 45 8.74 6.75 -12.51
CA PRO A 45 10.16 6.94 -12.78
C PRO A 45 11.06 6.45 -11.63
N ALA A 46 10.63 6.60 -10.38
CA ALA A 46 11.38 6.10 -9.23
C ALA A 46 11.40 4.57 -9.18
N TRP A 47 10.26 3.92 -9.42
CA TRP A 47 10.15 2.47 -9.55
C TRP A 47 11.08 1.94 -10.66
N ARG A 48 11.08 2.59 -11.83
CA ARG A 48 11.95 2.19 -12.94
C ARG A 48 13.43 2.31 -12.57
N THR A 49 13.85 3.42 -11.98
CA THR A 49 15.24 3.61 -11.51
C THR A 49 15.63 2.56 -10.47
N ALA A 50 14.73 2.21 -9.54
CA ALA A 50 14.98 1.15 -8.57
C ALA A 50 15.17 -0.22 -9.26
N LEU A 51 14.35 -0.56 -10.24
CA LEU A 51 14.50 -1.80 -11.01
C LEU A 51 15.85 -1.89 -11.74
N GLU A 52 16.33 -0.79 -12.30
CA GLU A 52 17.63 -0.74 -12.98
C GLU A 52 18.78 -1.11 -12.05
N VAL A 53 18.73 -0.65 -10.80
CA VAL A 53 19.73 -0.96 -9.77
C VAL A 53 19.57 -2.40 -9.27
N LEU A 54 18.35 -2.84 -9.00
CA LEU A 54 18.05 -4.19 -8.53
C LEU A 54 18.45 -5.26 -9.56
N ALA A 55 18.16 -5.02 -10.85
CA ALA A 55 18.54 -5.91 -11.93
C ALA A 55 20.07 -6.04 -12.05
N ALA A 56 20.79 -4.93 -12.01
CA ALA A 56 22.26 -4.92 -12.08
C ALA A 56 22.91 -5.63 -10.87
N ALA A 57 22.25 -5.61 -9.72
CA ALA A 57 22.70 -6.32 -8.52
C ALA A 57 22.29 -7.80 -8.49
N GLY A 58 21.56 -8.29 -9.50
CA GLY A 58 21.12 -9.68 -9.57
C GLY A 58 20.05 -10.05 -8.55
N ILE A 59 19.27 -9.08 -8.07
CA ILE A 59 18.21 -9.30 -7.09
C ILE A 59 16.99 -9.92 -7.78
N ASP A 60 16.54 -11.09 -7.34
CA ASP A 60 15.27 -11.69 -7.79
C ASP A 60 14.10 -10.79 -7.43
N THR A 61 13.63 -9.98 -8.39
CA THR A 61 12.67 -8.90 -8.17
C THR A 61 11.33 -9.25 -8.78
N ARG A 62 10.24 -9.10 -8.01
CA ARG A 62 8.87 -9.37 -8.42
C ARG A 62 8.15 -8.07 -8.71
N ILE A 63 7.68 -7.92 -9.97
CA ILE A 63 6.90 -6.77 -10.44
C ILE A 63 5.50 -7.21 -10.81
N ASP A 64 4.54 -6.27 -10.81
CA ASP A 64 3.17 -6.58 -11.23
C ASP A 64 3.14 -7.09 -12.68
N SER A 65 2.53 -8.27 -12.87
CA SER A 65 2.43 -8.94 -14.18
C SER A 65 1.55 -8.20 -15.18
N ARG A 66 0.68 -7.31 -14.70
CA ARG A 66 -0.25 -6.50 -15.50
C ARG A 66 0.34 -5.14 -15.88
N GLY A 67 1.50 -4.77 -15.30
CA GLY A 67 2.11 -3.47 -15.46
C GLY A 67 1.31 -2.34 -14.79
N SER A 68 0.38 -2.67 -13.89
CA SER A 68 -0.51 -1.74 -13.19
C SER A 68 0.08 -1.24 -11.87
N TYR A 69 -0.75 -0.60 -11.08
CA TYR A 69 -0.39 -0.11 -9.74
C TYR A 69 -0.56 -1.22 -8.70
N THR A 70 0.23 -1.15 -7.64
CA THR A 70 0.21 -2.18 -6.59
C THR A 70 0.03 -1.52 -5.23
N PRO A 71 -1.09 -1.75 -4.55
CA PRO A 71 -1.33 -1.26 -3.20
C PRO A 71 -0.30 -1.77 -2.20
N THR A 72 0.05 -0.95 -1.20
CA THR A 72 0.95 -1.35 -0.10
C THR A 72 0.53 -2.68 0.54
N PRO A 73 -0.74 -2.94 0.89
CA PRO A 73 -1.13 -4.22 1.48
C PRO A 73 -0.95 -5.43 0.54
N ALA A 74 -1.03 -5.25 -0.77
CA ALA A 74 -0.78 -6.35 -1.70
C ALA A 74 0.70 -6.76 -1.72
N VAL A 75 1.62 -5.80 -1.64
CA VAL A 75 3.06 -6.09 -1.46
C VAL A 75 3.31 -6.78 -0.12
N SER A 76 2.69 -6.29 0.95
CA SER A 76 2.81 -6.88 2.30
C SER A 76 2.36 -8.34 2.32
N VAL A 77 1.21 -8.65 1.74
CA VAL A 77 0.67 -10.02 1.69
C VAL A 77 1.56 -10.93 0.83
N ALA A 78 2.13 -10.44 -0.27
CA ALA A 78 3.07 -11.19 -1.09
C ALA A 78 4.36 -11.56 -0.34
N ILE A 79 4.92 -10.61 0.44
CA ILE A 79 6.07 -10.85 1.31
C ILE A 79 5.73 -11.91 2.37
N LEU A 80 4.61 -11.74 3.07
CA LEU A 80 4.16 -12.66 4.11
C LEU A 80 3.97 -14.07 3.56
N GLY A 81 3.31 -14.22 2.42
CA GLY A 81 3.10 -15.52 1.78
C GLY A 81 4.40 -16.19 1.35
N ALA A 82 5.33 -15.45 0.75
CA ALA A 82 6.66 -15.97 0.40
C ALA A 82 7.45 -16.42 1.63
N ASN A 83 7.19 -15.83 2.80
CA ASN A 83 7.81 -16.15 4.06
C ASN A 83 7.03 -17.18 4.91
N GLY A 84 5.97 -17.78 4.37
CA GLY A 84 5.26 -18.92 4.96
C GLY A 84 3.96 -18.63 5.68
N ALA A 85 3.40 -17.42 5.56
CA ALA A 85 2.06 -17.13 6.06
C ALA A 85 0.97 -17.68 5.09
N PRO A 86 -0.25 -18.01 5.57
CA PRO A 86 -0.59 -18.20 6.98
C PRO A 86 0.00 -19.50 7.54
N GLY A 87 0.25 -19.53 8.84
CA GLY A 87 0.63 -20.75 9.58
C GLY A 87 2.05 -20.78 10.09
N ASN A 88 3.08 -20.62 9.26
CA ASN A 88 4.48 -20.69 9.69
C ASN A 88 5.29 -19.49 9.15
N LEU A 89 4.89 -18.28 9.50
CA LEU A 89 5.63 -17.08 9.13
C LEU A 89 7.05 -17.13 9.68
N ARG A 90 8.04 -17.05 8.79
CA ARG A 90 9.45 -16.94 9.12
C ARG A 90 9.90 -15.49 8.96
N THR A 91 10.63 -14.98 9.92
CA THR A 91 11.26 -13.65 9.88
C THR A 91 12.78 -13.72 10.01
N GLU A 92 13.31 -14.95 10.16
CA GLU A 92 14.74 -15.27 10.28
C GLU A 92 15.11 -16.49 9.41
N GLY A 93 16.35 -16.57 8.99
CA GLY A 93 16.88 -17.66 8.18
C GLY A 93 17.00 -17.33 6.69
N ASP A 94 17.36 -18.32 5.89
CA ASP A 94 17.59 -18.19 4.45
C ASP A 94 16.30 -18.11 3.64
N GLY A 95 16.38 -17.47 2.47
CA GLY A 95 15.30 -17.42 1.49
C GLY A 95 14.21 -16.41 1.85
N LEU A 96 14.45 -15.50 2.80
CA LEU A 96 13.47 -14.52 3.22
C LEU A 96 13.26 -13.46 2.15
N ALA A 97 11.98 -13.26 1.83
CA ALA A 97 11.48 -12.20 0.97
C ALA A 97 11.26 -10.91 1.76
N ASP A 98 11.41 -9.80 1.08
CA ASP A 98 11.13 -8.45 1.55
C ASP A 98 10.58 -7.59 0.41
N GLY A 99 10.40 -6.29 0.60
CA GLY A 99 9.84 -5.49 -0.48
C GLY A 99 10.05 -3.99 -0.38
N ILE A 100 9.68 -3.34 -1.47
CA ILE A 100 9.70 -1.89 -1.64
C ILE A 100 8.33 -1.45 -2.13
N VAL A 101 7.81 -0.35 -1.58
CA VAL A 101 6.64 0.33 -2.13
C VAL A 101 7.01 1.76 -2.47
N VAL A 102 6.88 2.11 -3.74
CA VAL A 102 7.18 3.45 -4.24
C VAL A 102 5.91 4.28 -4.15
N THR A 103 5.79 5.06 -3.08
CA THR A 103 4.60 5.82 -2.73
C THR A 103 4.90 6.92 -1.71
N PRO A 104 4.36 8.12 -1.86
CA PRO A 104 4.28 9.11 -0.79
C PRO A 104 2.98 9.03 0.03
N SER A 105 2.20 7.91 -0.09
CA SER A 105 0.92 7.69 0.58
C SER A 105 -0.13 8.74 0.19
N HIS A 106 -0.73 9.44 1.14
CA HIS A 106 -1.75 10.48 0.95
C HIS A 106 -1.22 11.89 0.67
N ASN A 107 0.09 12.03 0.47
CA ASN A 107 0.72 13.33 0.25
C ASN A 107 0.30 13.96 -1.09
N PRO A 108 0.50 15.30 -1.26
CA PRO A 108 0.16 15.98 -2.51
C PRO A 108 0.74 15.35 -3.77
N PRO A 109 0.10 15.53 -4.94
CA PRO A 109 0.48 14.91 -6.22
C PRO A 109 1.94 15.06 -6.63
N ARG A 110 2.58 16.17 -6.25
CA ARG A 110 3.99 16.49 -6.55
C ARG A 110 5.00 15.73 -5.71
N ASP A 111 4.56 15.07 -4.65
CA ASP A 111 5.46 14.36 -3.74
C ASP A 111 5.82 12.98 -4.27
N GLY A 112 6.97 12.48 -3.86
CA GLY A 112 7.39 11.11 -4.05
C GLY A 112 7.82 10.48 -2.73
N GLY A 113 7.75 9.17 -2.65
CA GLY A 113 8.10 8.40 -1.47
C GLY A 113 8.64 7.02 -1.81
N PHE A 114 9.40 6.45 -0.86
CA PHE A 114 10.03 5.16 -1.01
C PHE A 114 10.01 4.45 0.34
N LYS A 115 9.26 3.37 0.44
CA LYS A 115 9.08 2.59 1.66
C LYS A 115 9.79 1.24 1.52
N TYR A 116 10.44 0.78 2.58
CA TYR A 116 11.00 -0.57 2.67
C TYR A 116 10.18 -1.41 3.66
N ASN A 117 9.85 -2.63 3.27
CA ASN A 117 9.10 -3.60 4.06
C ASN A 117 9.98 -4.85 4.28
N PRO A 118 10.46 -5.09 5.51
CA PRO A 118 11.22 -6.28 5.88
C PRO A 118 10.40 -7.59 5.80
N PRO A 119 11.00 -8.77 6.09
CA PRO A 119 10.34 -10.06 5.99
C PRO A 119 9.03 -10.26 6.75
N HIS A 120 8.76 -9.45 7.77
CA HIS A 120 7.47 -9.45 8.47
C HIS A 120 6.34 -8.74 7.68
N GLY A 121 6.61 -8.22 6.47
CA GLY A 121 5.64 -7.64 5.55
C GLY A 121 5.12 -6.25 5.90
N GLY A 122 5.29 -5.79 7.12
CA GLY A 122 4.92 -4.45 7.55
C GLY A 122 5.99 -3.39 7.25
N PRO A 123 5.76 -2.11 7.60
CA PRO A 123 6.76 -1.06 7.43
C PRO A 123 8.01 -1.32 8.29
N ALA A 124 9.18 -0.99 7.75
CA ALA A 124 10.44 -1.11 8.48
C ALA A 124 10.45 -0.24 9.74
N ASP A 125 11.07 -0.75 10.79
CA ASP A 125 11.28 -0.02 12.04
C ASP A 125 12.29 1.12 11.90
N THR A 126 12.50 1.86 12.98
CA THR A 126 13.40 3.02 13.00
C THR A 126 14.87 2.63 12.83
N ASP A 127 15.28 1.44 13.27
CA ASP A 127 16.66 0.99 13.16
C ASP A 127 17.00 0.67 11.70
N ALA A 128 16.15 -0.09 11.01
CA ALA A 128 16.29 -0.39 9.60
C ALA A 128 16.23 0.86 8.74
N THR A 129 15.22 1.72 8.93
CA THR A 129 15.08 2.96 8.16
C THR A 129 16.20 3.94 8.44
N GLY A 130 16.66 4.04 9.68
CA GLY A 130 17.80 4.87 10.09
C GLY A 130 19.09 4.42 9.43
N TRP A 131 19.37 3.11 9.41
CA TRP A 131 20.55 2.56 8.75
C TRP A 131 20.53 2.80 7.24
N ILE A 132 19.41 2.49 6.57
CA ILE A 132 19.25 2.69 5.13
C ILE A 132 19.40 4.18 4.77
N ALA A 133 18.78 5.07 5.53
CA ALA A 133 18.89 6.51 5.29
C ALA A 133 20.32 7.04 5.49
N ALA A 134 21.02 6.61 6.53
CA ALA A 134 22.41 6.99 6.77
C ALA A 134 23.31 6.55 5.61
N ARG A 135 23.18 5.28 5.19
CA ARG A 135 23.98 4.74 4.09
C ARG A 135 23.68 5.41 2.75
N ALA A 136 22.41 5.67 2.45
CA ALA A 136 22.02 6.40 1.25
C ALA A 136 22.60 7.82 1.22
N ASN A 137 22.61 8.52 2.35
CA ASN A 137 23.24 9.85 2.47
C ASN A 137 24.76 9.79 2.27
N GLU A 138 25.46 8.79 2.82
CA GLU A 138 26.88 8.58 2.56
C GLU A 138 27.18 8.43 1.07
N LEU A 139 26.40 7.62 0.36
CA LEU A 139 26.53 7.43 -1.09
C LEU A 139 26.29 8.74 -1.87
N LEU A 140 25.34 9.55 -1.42
CA LEU A 140 25.06 10.85 -2.03
C LEU A 140 26.20 11.86 -1.79
N ASP A 141 26.63 11.98 -0.53
CA ASP A 141 27.65 12.97 -0.11
C ASP A 141 29.02 12.67 -0.71
N SER A 142 29.40 11.39 -0.79
CA SER A 142 30.64 10.95 -1.42
C SER A 142 30.59 11.01 -2.96
N GLY A 143 29.39 11.05 -3.54
CA GLY A 143 29.19 10.93 -4.99
C GLY A 143 29.30 9.50 -5.53
N GLU A 144 29.47 8.51 -4.67
CA GLU A 144 29.59 7.08 -5.04
C GLU A 144 28.32 6.54 -5.73
N TRP A 145 27.15 7.12 -5.47
CA TRP A 145 25.91 6.76 -6.17
C TRP A 145 26.07 6.77 -7.71
N LYS A 146 26.98 7.58 -8.27
CA LYS A 146 27.26 7.66 -9.71
C LYS A 146 27.89 6.39 -10.26
N ASN A 147 28.52 5.60 -9.40
CA ASN A 147 29.20 4.36 -9.74
C ASN A 147 28.33 3.11 -9.51
N VAL A 148 27.10 3.27 -8.99
CA VAL A 148 26.17 2.16 -8.77
C VAL A 148 25.78 1.59 -10.14
N PRO A 149 25.98 0.26 -10.38
CA PRO A 149 25.63 -0.36 -11.64
C PRO A 149 24.12 -0.31 -11.91
N ARG A 150 23.75 -0.19 -13.18
CA ARG A 150 22.35 -0.14 -13.63
C ARG A 150 22.16 -0.89 -14.95
N VAL A 151 21.05 -1.60 -15.09
CA VAL A 151 20.55 -2.12 -16.37
C VAL A 151 19.54 -1.13 -16.91
N THR A 152 19.89 -0.41 -17.98
CA THR A 152 19.06 0.68 -18.51
C THR A 152 18.43 0.32 -19.88
N GLY A 153 17.42 1.08 -20.28
CA GLY A 153 16.82 0.97 -21.61
C GLY A 153 15.74 -0.10 -21.70
N SER A 154 15.56 -0.65 -22.92
CA SER A 154 14.50 -1.63 -23.23
C SER A 154 14.79 -3.02 -22.65
N GLU A 155 16.03 -3.31 -22.31
CA GLU A 155 16.45 -4.62 -21.78
C GLU A 155 16.01 -4.83 -20.34
N LEU A 156 15.71 -3.76 -19.59
CA LEU A 156 15.38 -3.82 -18.17
C LEU A 156 14.26 -4.84 -17.84
N LEU A 157 13.14 -4.73 -18.52
CA LEU A 157 11.98 -5.61 -18.27
C LEU A 157 12.15 -7.03 -18.82
N HIS A 158 13.23 -7.28 -19.55
CA HIS A 158 13.62 -8.61 -20.05
C HIS A 158 14.78 -9.20 -19.23
N ASP A 159 15.29 -8.48 -18.24
CA ASP A 159 16.34 -8.99 -17.34
C ASP A 159 15.83 -10.23 -16.60
N PRO A 160 16.61 -11.31 -16.53
CA PRO A 160 16.18 -12.57 -15.90
C PRO A 160 15.87 -12.45 -14.40
N ASN A 161 16.35 -11.39 -13.76
CA ASN A 161 16.06 -11.12 -12.35
C ASN A 161 14.74 -10.36 -12.15
N ILE A 162 14.19 -9.73 -13.20
CA ILE A 162 12.89 -9.04 -13.15
C ILE A 162 11.79 -10.01 -13.59
N LYS A 163 10.96 -10.43 -12.65
CA LYS A 163 9.97 -11.49 -12.87
C LYS A 163 8.56 -11.00 -12.59
N PRO A 164 7.58 -11.37 -13.45
CA PRO A 164 6.19 -11.02 -13.21
C PRO A 164 5.62 -11.76 -11.99
N PHE A 165 4.75 -11.08 -11.25
CA PHE A 165 3.95 -11.62 -10.16
C PHE A 165 2.55 -11.03 -10.22
N ASP A 166 1.51 -11.85 -10.13
CA ASP A 166 0.12 -11.39 -10.13
C ASP A 166 -0.31 -10.99 -8.72
N TYR A 167 0.02 -9.74 -8.34
CA TYR A 167 -0.34 -9.21 -7.02
C TYR A 167 -1.85 -9.16 -6.80
N LEU A 168 -2.61 -8.82 -7.85
CA LEU A 168 -4.05 -8.63 -7.74
C LEU A 168 -4.74 -9.96 -7.42
N ASP A 169 -4.51 -10.98 -8.24
CA ASP A 169 -5.11 -12.29 -8.02
C ASP A 169 -4.63 -12.91 -6.70
N TYR A 170 -3.33 -12.79 -6.41
CA TYR A 170 -2.75 -13.30 -5.17
C TYR A 170 -3.39 -12.66 -3.93
N TYR A 171 -3.60 -11.34 -3.93
CA TYR A 171 -4.22 -10.61 -2.82
C TYR A 171 -5.71 -10.95 -2.68
N VAL A 172 -6.45 -10.83 -3.79
CA VAL A 172 -7.92 -11.01 -3.79
C VAL A 172 -8.31 -12.42 -3.36
N SER A 173 -7.61 -13.44 -3.88
CA SER A 173 -7.93 -14.85 -3.58
C SER A 173 -7.71 -15.28 -2.11
N GLN A 174 -7.13 -14.42 -1.27
CA GLN A 174 -6.84 -14.74 0.13
C GLN A 174 -7.71 -13.98 1.15
N LEU A 175 -8.60 -13.11 0.70
CA LEU A 175 -9.40 -12.27 1.61
C LEU A 175 -10.36 -13.08 2.48
N ASP A 176 -10.88 -14.18 1.98
CA ASP A 176 -11.75 -15.09 2.72
C ASP A 176 -11.08 -15.81 3.90
N GLN A 177 -9.73 -15.78 3.95
CA GLN A 177 -8.97 -16.29 5.09
C GLN A 177 -8.94 -15.30 6.28
N VAL A 178 -9.31 -14.05 6.07
CA VAL A 178 -9.24 -12.99 7.08
C VAL A 178 -10.57 -12.38 7.42
N ILE A 179 -11.55 -12.42 6.51
CA ILE A 179 -12.91 -11.89 6.71
C ILE A 179 -13.96 -12.89 6.24
N ASP A 180 -15.14 -12.85 6.88
CA ASP A 180 -16.29 -13.69 6.48
C ASP A 180 -17.01 -13.06 5.27
N ILE A 181 -16.46 -13.29 4.10
CA ILE A 181 -17.02 -12.82 2.82
C ILE A 181 -18.43 -13.37 2.59
N GLU A 182 -18.69 -14.60 3.01
CA GLU A 182 -20.00 -15.24 2.82
C GLU A 182 -21.09 -14.55 3.64
N ALA A 183 -20.78 -14.09 4.85
CA ALA A 183 -21.71 -13.30 5.66
C ALA A 183 -22.05 -11.97 4.96
N ILE A 184 -21.04 -11.27 4.40
CA ILE A 184 -21.24 -10.01 3.66
C ILE A 184 -22.12 -10.27 2.44
N ARG A 185 -21.82 -11.29 1.65
CA ARG A 185 -22.57 -11.67 0.44
C ARG A 185 -24.03 -12.02 0.75
N LYS A 186 -24.28 -12.81 1.79
CA LYS A 186 -25.64 -13.19 2.22
C LYS A 186 -26.45 -12.03 2.74
N ALA A 187 -25.82 -11.09 3.40
CA ALA A 187 -26.46 -9.88 3.90
C ALA A 187 -26.89 -8.93 2.76
N GLY A 188 -26.33 -9.08 1.56
CA GLY A 188 -26.66 -8.25 0.41
C GLY A 188 -26.30 -6.77 0.62
N VAL A 189 -25.24 -6.50 1.37
CA VAL A 189 -24.77 -5.14 1.66
C VAL A 189 -24.30 -4.48 0.37
N ARG A 190 -24.85 -3.31 0.05
CA ARG A 190 -24.45 -2.48 -1.08
C ARG A 190 -23.24 -1.64 -0.66
N ILE A 191 -22.10 -1.84 -1.32
CA ILE A 191 -20.82 -1.25 -0.96
C ILE A 191 -20.38 -0.27 -2.03
N GLY A 192 -20.12 0.98 -1.65
CA GLY A 192 -19.42 1.95 -2.49
C GLY A 192 -17.93 1.98 -2.12
N ALA A 193 -17.02 1.75 -3.07
CA ALA A 193 -15.58 1.83 -2.83
C ALA A 193 -14.95 2.92 -3.69
N ASP A 194 -14.35 3.92 -3.05
CA ASP A 194 -13.65 5.02 -3.72
C ASP A 194 -12.14 4.88 -3.52
N PRO A 195 -11.38 4.53 -4.56
CA PRO A 195 -9.94 4.43 -4.48
C PRO A 195 -9.24 5.79 -4.36
N LEU A 196 -9.98 6.91 -4.39
CA LEU A 196 -9.47 8.29 -4.41
C LEU A 196 -8.35 8.48 -5.46
N GLY A 197 -8.48 7.85 -6.63
CA GLY A 197 -7.47 7.86 -7.69
C GLY A 197 -6.21 7.06 -7.38
N GLY A 198 -6.26 6.18 -6.39
CA GLY A 198 -5.12 5.39 -5.91
C GLY A 198 -4.99 4.00 -6.52
N ALA A 199 -4.03 3.23 -6.01
CA ALA A 199 -3.62 1.94 -6.54
C ALA A 199 -4.65 0.81 -6.38
N SER A 200 -5.68 0.98 -5.55
CA SER A 200 -6.69 -0.06 -5.29
C SER A 200 -7.83 -0.14 -6.29
N ILE A 201 -7.83 0.68 -7.35
CA ILE A 201 -8.93 0.75 -8.31
C ILE A 201 -9.28 -0.62 -8.90
N ASP A 202 -8.30 -1.33 -9.43
CA ASP A 202 -8.50 -2.64 -10.04
C ASP A 202 -8.83 -3.71 -8.97
N TYR A 203 -8.30 -3.53 -7.75
CA TYR A 203 -8.52 -4.47 -6.64
C TYR A 203 -9.97 -4.46 -6.16
N TRP A 204 -10.59 -3.29 -6.00
CA TRP A 204 -11.98 -3.20 -5.60
C TRP A 204 -12.92 -3.85 -6.62
N ALA A 205 -12.68 -3.60 -7.90
CA ALA A 205 -13.46 -4.23 -8.97
C ALA A 205 -13.31 -5.76 -8.95
N ALA A 206 -12.08 -6.25 -8.80
CA ALA A 206 -11.79 -7.68 -8.75
C ALA A 206 -12.37 -8.34 -7.49
N ILE A 207 -12.38 -7.68 -6.32
CA ILE A 207 -13.01 -8.17 -5.10
C ILE A 207 -14.52 -8.35 -5.31
N GLY A 208 -15.19 -7.33 -5.87
CA GLY A 208 -16.62 -7.40 -6.19
C GLY A 208 -16.96 -8.56 -7.10
N GLU A 209 -16.20 -8.74 -8.18
CA GLU A 209 -16.39 -9.81 -9.16
C GLU A 209 -16.08 -11.19 -8.58
N HIS A 210 -14.91 -11.36 -7.96
CA HIS A 210 -14.43 -12.64 -7.44
C HIS A 210 -15.37 -13.23 -6.39
N TYR A 211 -15.87 -12.39 -5.50
CA TYR A 211 -16.69 -12.83 -4.38
C TYR A 211 -18.21 -12.65 -4.60
N GLY A 212 -18.61 -12.08 -5.73
CA GLY A 212 -20.02 -11.83 -6.04
C GLY A 212 -20.68 -10.87 -5.05
N LEU A 213 -19.97 -9.79 -4.68
CA LEU A 213 -20.47 -8.76 -3.77
C LEU A 213 -21.18 -7.65 -4.56
N ASP A 214 -22.21 -7.05 -3.96
CA ASP A 214 -22.83 -5.82 -4.48
C ASP A 214 -21.90 -4.62 -4.17
N LEU A 215 -20.83 -4.53 -4.96
CA LEU A 215 -19.76 -3.57 -4.80
C LEU A 215 -19.61 -2.72 -6.06
N THR A 216 -19.66 -1.40 -5.88
CA THR A 216 -19.46 -0.43 -6.95
C THR A 216 -18.20 0.38 -6.68
N VAL A 217 -17.30 0.44 -7.67
CA VAL A 217 -16.17 1.37 -7.65
C VAL A 217 -16.68 2.77 -7.98
N VAL A 218 -16.61 3.65 -7.00
CA VAL A 218 -16.99 5.06 -7.12
C VAL A 218 -15.76 5.85 -7.57
N ASN A 219 -15.92 6.78 -8.51
CA ASN A 219 -14.79 7.58 -9.03
C ASN A 219 -13.62 6.75 -9.56
N PRO A 220 -13.79 5.97 -10.64
CA PRO A 220 -12.75 5.08 -11.16
C PRO A 220 -11.66 5.82 -11.97
N GLU A 221 -11.52 7.13 -11.78
CA GLU A 221 -10.54 7.95 -12.49
C GLU A 221 -9.16 7.87 -11.80
N VAL A 222 -8.11 7.66 -12.61
CA VAL A 222 -6.72 7.77 -12.18
C VAL A 222 -6.05 8.88 -12.98
N ASP A 223 -5.70 9.95 -12.31
CA ASP A 223 -4.90 11.05 -12.85
C ASP A 223 -3.87 11.46 -11.81
N PRO A 224 -2.57 11.41 -12.13
CA PRO A 224 -1.51 11.73 -11.16
C PRO A 224 -1.45 13.20 -10.73
N ALA A 225 -2.29 14.07 -11.32
CA ALA A 225 -2.49 15.45 -10.88
C ALA A 225 -3.70 15.60 -9.94
N TRP A 226 -4.58 14.60 -9.84
CA TRP A 226 -5.80 14.59 -9.03
C TRP A 226 -6.73 15.80 -9.21
N PRO A 227 -7.06 16.22 -10.43
CA PRO A 227 -7.90 17.43 -10.66
C PRO A 227 -9.32 17.30 -10.13
N PHE A 228 -9.79 16.07 -9.90
CA PHE A 228 -11.12 15.76 -9.37
C PHE A 228 -11.21 15.86 -7.84
N MET A 229 -10.09 16.01 -7.13
CA MET A 229 -10.07 16.06 -5.66
C MET A 229 -10.39 17.46 -5.14
N THR A 230 -11.18 17.53 -4.08
CA THR A 230 -11.42 18.75 -3.31
C THR A 230 -10.13 19.13 -2.55
N LEU A 231 -9.80 20.43 -2.55
CA LEU A 231 -8.68 20.93 -1.75
C LEU A 231 -8.93 20.73 -0.26
N ASP A 232 -7.90 20.28 0.45
CA ASP A 232 -7.93 20.14 1.89
C ASP A 232 -7.84 21.51 2.59
N TRP A 233 -7.98 21.53 3.91
CA TRP A 233 -7.99 22.76 4.73
C TRP A 233 -6.75 23.66 4.53
N ASP A 234 -5.60 23.07 4.13
CA ASP A 234 -4.36 23.80 3.85
C ASP A 234 -4.22 24.24 2.39
N GLY A 235 -5.28 24.11 1.60
CA GLY A 235 -5.32 24.49 0.18
C GLY A 235 -4.55 23.57 -0.75
N LYS A 236 -4.22 22.35 -0.30
CA LYS A 236 -3.53 21.33 -1.11
C LYS A 236 -4.46 20.16 -1.40
N ILE A 237 -4.16 19.47 -2.50
CA ILE A 237 -4.75 18.15 -2.77
C ILE A 237 -4.05 17.14 -1.87
N ARG A 238 -4.85 16.36 -1.13
CA ARG A 238 -4.41 15.23 -0.31
C ARG A 238 -5.42 14.10 -0.45
N MET A 239 -4.93 12.86 -0.50
CA MET A 239 -5.78 11.66 -0.54
C MET A 239 -5.92 11.07 0.87
N ASP A 240 -6.11 11.94 1.86
CA ASP A 240 -6.27 11.54 3.26
C ASP A 240 -7.72 11.14 3.54
N CYS A 241 -7.98 9.84 3.64
CA CYS A 241 -9.32 9.30 3.86
C CYS A 241 -9.90 9.59 5.27
N SER A 242 -9.15 10.22 6.17
CA SER A 242 -9.69 10.80 7.40
C SER A 242 -10.18 12.24 7.22
N SER A 243 -9.80 12.90 6.12
CA SER A 243 -10.19 14.26 5.82
C SER A 243 -11.60 14.33 5.23
N PRO A 244 -12.50 15.17 5.79
CA PRO A 244 -13.82 15.39 5.20
C PRO A 244 -13.76 16.09 3.83
N TYR A 245 -12.65 16.71 3.48
CA TYR A 245 -12.41 17.34 2.18
C TYR A 245 -12.03 16.31 1.12
N ALA A 246 -11.08 15.44 1.42
CA ALA A 246 -10.71 14.34 0.53
C ALA A 246 -11.88 13.39 0.28
N MET A 247 -12.69 13.13 1.31
CA MET A 247 -13.87 12.27 1.25
C MET A 247 -15.16 13.01 0.79
N ALA A 248 -15.06 14.25 0.31
CA ALA A 248 -16.23 15.08 0.00
C ALA A 248 -17.14 14.44 -1.07
N SER A 249 -16.58 13.92 -2.14
CA SER A 249 -17.33 13.24 -3.22
C SER A 249 -18.08 12.02 -2.69
N LEU A 250 -17.41 11.15 -1.94
CA LEU A 250 -18.01 9.95 -1.38
C LEU A 250 -19.09 10.28 -0.33
N ARG A 251 -18.85 11.30 0.50
CA ARG A 251 -19.86 11.80 1.46
C ARG A 251 -21.11 12.35 0.76
N GLN A 252 -20.92 13.06 -0.36
CA GLN A 252 -22.03 13.55 -1.16
C GLN A 252 -22.81 12.39 -1.77
N ALA A 253 -22.13 11.38 -2.30
CA ALA A 253 -22.76 10.16 -2.84
C ALA A 253 -23.59 9.41 -1.78
N MET A 254 -23.18 9.47 -0.51
CA MET A 254 -23.87 8.85 0.62
C MET A 254 -24.95 9.73 1.27
N THR A 255 -25.22 10.93 0.73
CA THR A 255 -26.30 11.77 1.25
C THR A 255 -27.65 11.16 0.88
N PRO A 256 -28.56 10.93 1.85
CA PRO A 256 -29.88 10.37 1.56
C PRO A 256 -30.69 11.28 0.63
N ASP A 257 -31.48 10.67 -0.26
CA ASP A 257 -32.45 11.36 -1.09
C ASP A 257 -33.67 11.87 -0.26
N ALA A 258 -34.66 12.44 -0.93
CA ALA A 258 -35.87 13.00 -0.28
C ALA A 258 -36.69 11.92 0.42
N GLU A 259 -36.59 10.67 -0.02
CA GLU A 259 -37.24 9.49 0.52
C GLU A 259 -36.41 8.81 1.63
N GLY A 260 -35.18 9.27 1.90
CA GLY A 260 -34.27 8.73 2.90
C GLY A 260 -33.41 7.57 2.42
N ASN A 261 -33.37 7.27 1.11
CA ASN A 261 -32.56 6.19 0.56
C ASN A 261 -31.16 6.68 0.21
N THR A 262 -30.17 5.80 0.37
CA THR A 262 -28.80 5.97 -0.11
C THR A 262 -28.46 4.94 -1.18
N PRO A 263 -27.54 5.25 -2.12
CA PRO A 263 -27.15 4.28 -3.15
C PRO A 263 -26.41 3.07 -2.55
N TYR A 264 -25.71 3.27 -1.43
CA TYR A 264 -24.95 2.25 -0.72
C TYR A 264 -25.39 2.19 0.75
N ASP A 265 -25.22 1.03 1.37
CA ASP A 265 -25.44 0.85 2.81
C ASP A 265 -24.20 1.31 3.60
N ILE A 266 -23.02 1.13 2.99
CA ILE A 266 -21.72 1.60 3.48
C ILE A 266 -20.85 1.99 2.30
N ALA A 267 -19.97 2.97 2.51
CA ALA A 267 -18.95 3.32 1.54
C ALA A 267 -17.58 3.46 2.21
N THR A 268 -16.52 3.22 1.45
CA THR A 268 -15.14 3.32 1.92
C THR A 268 -14.28 4.05 0.92
N GLY A 269 -13.34 4.88 1.41
CA GLY A 269 -12.29 5.48 0.59
C GLY A 269 -10.91 5.02 1.06
N ASN A 270 -9.96 4.95 0.13
CA ASN A 270 -8.58 4.61 0.41
C ASN A 270 -7.64 5.73 -0.01
N ASP A 271 -6.50 5.87 0.69
CA ASP A 271 -5.42 6.73 0.20
C ASP A 271 -4.69 6.10 -1.00
N ALA A 272 -3.76 6.84 -1.62
CA ALA A 272 -3.22 6.46 -2.92
C ALA A 272 -2.50 5.10 -2.95
N ASP A 273 -1.91 4.65 -1.86
CA ASP A 273 -1.29 3.32 -1.74
C ASP A 273 -2.13 2.32 -0.94
N SER A 274 -3.33 2.75 -0.50
CA SER A 274 -4.38 1.93 0.10
C SER A 274 -3.99 1.21 1.39
N ASP A 275 -3.05 1.77 2.14
CA ASP A 275 -2.73 1.30 3.49
C ASP A 275 -3.62 1.94 4.57
N ARG A 276 -4.48 2.90 4.19
CA ARG A 276 -5.47 3.57 5.02
C ARG A 276 -6.85 3.52 4.39
N HIS A 277 -7.87 3.70 5.24
CA HIS A 277 -9.26 3.77 4.80
C HIS A 277 -10.06 4.79 5.61
N GLY A 278 -11.13 5.28 4.99
CA GLY A 278 -12.17 6.06 5.65
C GLY A 278 -13.53 5.43 5.37
N ILE A 279 -14.40 5.37 6.36
CA ILE A 279 -15.73 4.78 6.25
C ILE A 279 -16.79 5.88 6.25
N VAL A 280 -17.70 5.82 5.29
CA VAL A 280 -18.86 6.70 5.20
C VAL A 280 -20.13 5.87 5.32
N THR A 281 -20.98 6.25 6.26
CA THR A 281 -22.31 5.70 6.47
C THR A 281 -23.37 6.75 6.10
N PRO A 282 -24.68 6.42 6.09
CA PRO A 282 -25.73 7.43 5.94
C PRO A 282 -25.66 8.59 6.94
N ASP A 283 -25.05 8.35 8.13
CA ASP A 283 -24.84 9.38 9.16
C ASP A 283 -23.60 10.25 8.89
N GLY A 284 -22.79 9.92 7.89
CA GLY A 284 -21.60 10.67 7.47
C GLY A 284 -20.28 9.92 7.65
N LEU A 285 -19.18 10.68 7.64
CA LEU A 285 -17.82 10.14 7.79
C LEU A 285 -17.61 9.64 9.22
N MET A 286 -17.35 8.33 9.36
CA MET A 286 -17.12 7.69 10.65
C MET A 286 -15.76 8.11 11.25
N ASN A 287 -15.71 8.34 12.55
CA ASN A 287 -14.45 8.58 13.23
C ASN A 287 -13.55 7.33 13.13
N PRO A 288 -12.29 7.46 12.68
CA PRO A 288 -11.39 6.32 12.52
C PRO A 288 -11.18 5.49 13.80
N ASN A 289 -11.17 6.12 14.96
CA ASN A 289 -11.06 5.40 16.24
C ASN A 289 -12.29 4.56 16.58
N HIS A 290 -13.49 5.00 16.18
CA HIS A 290 -14.71 4.22 16.37
C HIS A 290 -14.70 3.00 15.45
N PHE A 291 -14.31 3.18 14.18
CA PHE A 291 -14.14 2.04 13.26
C PHE A 291 -13.12 1.05 13.79
N LEU A 292 -11.97 1.53 14.28
CA LEU A 292 -10.92 0.67 14.83
C LEU A 292 -11.43 -0.17 16.01
N ALA A 293 -12.23 0.40 16.91
CA ALA A 293 -12.82 -0.34 18.02
C ALA A 293 -13.75 -1.46 17.53
N VAL A 294 -14.62 -1.17 16.56
CA VAL A 294 -15.51 -2.17 15.94
C VAL A 294 -14.72 -3.27 15.24
N ALA A 295 -13.67 -2.91 14.49
CA ALA A 295 -12.81 -3.86 13.79
C ALA A 295 -12.09 -4.80 14.76
N ILE A 296 -11.59 -4.27 15.88
CA ILE A 296 -10.92 -5.06 16.91
C ILE A 296 -11.92 -6.05 17.55
N GLU A 297 -13.09 -5.57 17.99
CA GLU A 297 -14.13 -6.44 18.56
C GLU A 297 -14.52 -7.56 17.59
N TYR A 298 -14.76 -7.20 16.32
CA TYR A 298 -15.12 -8.19 15.30
C TYR A 298 -14.03 -9.24 15.11
N LEU A 299 -12.77 -8.83 14.90
CA LEU A 299 -11.66 -9.74 14.64
C LEU A 299 -11.39 -10.68 15.81
N PHE A 300 -11.43 -10.18 17.04
CA PHE A 300 -11.20 -11.01 18.23
C PHE A 300 -12.30 -12.04 18.48
N THR A 301 -13.52 -11.77 18.03
CA THR A 301 -14.67 -12.65 18.25
C THR A 301 -14.99 -13.58 17.07
N HIS A 302 -14.49 -13.27 15.86
CA HIS A 302 -14.88 -13.98 14.64
C HIS A 302 -13.71 -14.62 13.88
N ARG A 303 -12.48 -14.22 14.16
CA ARG A 303 -11.34 -14.73 13.40
C ARG A 303 -10.95 -16.13 13.86
N PRO A 304 -11.01 -17.15 12.95
CA PRO A 304 -10.64 -18.51 13.32
C PRO A 304 -9.14 -18.60 13.67
N GLY A 305 -8.83 -19.38 14.70
CA GLY A 305 -7.45 -19.63 15.13
C GLY A 305 -6.86 -18.58 16.06
N TRP A 306 -7.58 -17.50 16.38
CA TRP A 306 -7.17 -16.60 17.46
C TRP A 306 -7.59 -17.20 18.80
N GLY A 307 -6.60 -17.47 19.66
CA GLY A 307 -6.83 -18.05 20.98
C GLY A 307 -7.23 -17.02 22.03
N GLU A 308 -7.65 -17.51 23.20
CA GLU A 308 -8.04 -16.67 24.34
C GLU A 308 -6.91 -15.75 24.88
N ASN A 309 -5.67 -16.01 24.48
CA ASN A 309 -4.49 -15.24 24.90
C ASN A 309 -4.03 -14.19 23.87
N CYS A 310 -4.84 -13.89 22.85
CA CYS A 310 -4.54 -12.81 21.92
C CYS A 310 -4.63 -11.45 22.63
N ALA A 311 -3.71 -10.55 22.29
CA ALA A 311 -3.62 -9.21 22.88
C ALA A 311 -3.59 -8.13 21.78
N VAL A 312 -4.08 -6.95 22.11
CA VAL A 312 -4.02 -5.75 21.27
C VAL A 312 -2.93 -4.81 21.78
N GLY A 313 -1.99 -4.48 20.89
CA GLY A 313 -1.10 -3.35 21.12
C GLY A 313 -1.72 -2.07 20.57
N LYS A 314 -1.85 -1.03 21.36
CA LYS A 314 -2.32 0.29 20.89
C LYS A 314 -1.35 1.41 21.25
N THR A 315 -1.40 2.48 20.47
CA THR A 315 -0.64 3.70 20.74
C THR A 315 -1.43 4.67 21.64
N LEU A 316 -0.75 5.65 22.20
CA LEU A 316 -1.39 6.66 23.05
C LEU A 316 -2.45 7.50 22.32
N VAL A 317 -2.32 7.64 21.00
CA VAL A 317 -3.28 8.41 20.17
C VAL A 317 -4.53 7.60 19.79
N SER A 318 -4.54 6.31 20.08
CA SER A 318 -5.72 5.46 19.88
C SER A 318 -6.75 5.69 20.99
N SER A 319 -8.03 5.46 20.67
CA SER A 319 -9.12 5.67 21.62
C SER A 319 -9.05 4.74 22.84
N SER A 320 -9.47 5.25 24.02
CA SER A 320 -9.74 4.42 25.20
C SER A 320 -10.97 3.50 25.03
N LEU A 321 -11.76 3.68 23.96
CA LEU A 321 -12.86 2.77 23.63
C LEU A 321 -12.40 1.34 23.34
N ILE A 322 -11.11 1.17 23.03
CA ILE A 322 -10.48 -0.14 22.77
C ILE A 322 -10.16 -0.90 24.08
N ASP A 323 -10.04 -0.19 25.22
CA ASP A 323 -9.74 -0.78 26.51
C ASP A 323 -10.94 -1.54 27.07
#